data_ef39c78198449aac52e411113e621f4d
#
_entry.id   ef39c78198449aac52e411113e621f4d
#
_cell.length_a   1.000
_cell.length_b   1.000
_cell.length_c   1.000
_cell.angle_alpha   90.00
_cell.angle_beta   90.00
_cell.angle_gamma   90.00
#
_symmetry.space_group_name_H-M   'P 1'
#
loop_
_entity.id
_entity.type
_entity.pdbx_description
1 polymer ?
#
loop_
_entity_poly.entity_id
_entity_poly.type
_entity_poly.pdbx_seq_one_letter_code
_entity_poly.pdbx_strand_id
1 'polypeptide(L)'
;MTPIRTVHVALWVAYAAAVAAHVGALLMDAELLRRITQPMFAPLLIAVVVTAIPRRTRTSVLMVLGLLFAWAGDTLAGLAAESGQLIAVLSFLAALVCYSAALAPLWNRTRDTLRIALAIPYGGVVIGLFVACADGAGPMLPAVAAYAVALATMAFLSAGGNGMTWTGGTLFLLSSSMLAMDWFLPGAAIAYSGVWVMITYTIGHALLIAGMVHAMPARRWSACAPGAALVIVEN
;
A
#
# COMPACT_ATOMS: atom_id res chain seq x y z
N MET A 1 -19.22 -11.59 -20.24
CA MET A 1 -18.57 -11.09 -18.98
C MET A 1 -19.64 -10.34 -18.19
N THR A 2 -19.71 -10.50 -16.87
CA THR A 2 -20.64 -9.72 -16.06
C THR A 2 -20.20 -8.26 -16.04
N PRO A 3 -21.12 -7.26 -16.01
CA PRO A 3 -20.78 -5.84 -16.06
C PRO A 3 -19.78 -5.42 -14.95
N ILE A 4 -19.86 -6.03 -13.77
CA ILE A 4 -18.93 -5.77 -12.66
C ILE A 4 -17.50 -6.18 -13.01
N ARG A 5 -17.29 -7.31 -13.70
CA ARG A 5 -15.95 -7.76 -14.11
C ARG A 5 -15.34 -6.81 -15.14
N THR A 6 -16.15 -6.27 -16.04
CA THR A 6 -15.69 -5.29 -17.03
C THR A 6 -15.24 -3.99 -16.36
N VAL A 7 -16.03 -3.47 -15.40
CA VAL A 7 -15.68 -2.26 -14.63
C VAL A 7 -14.39 -2.49 -13.84
N HIS A 8 -14.24 -3.63 -13.18
CA HIS A 8 -13.04 -3.94 -12.40
C HIS A 8 -11.77 -3.99 -13.27
N VAL A 9 -11.83 -4.61 -14.44
CA VAL A 9 -10.72 -4.62 -15.41
C VAL A 9 -10.41 -3.20 -15.91
N ALA A 10 -11.44 -2.41 -16.23
CA ALA A 10 -11.26 -1.02 -16.68
C ALA A 10 -10.56 -0.16 -15.62
N LEU A 11 -10.86 -0.35 -14.33
CA LEU A 11 -10.19 0.37 -13.23
C LEU A 11 -8.70 0.02 -13.15
N TRP A 12 -8.32 -1.24 -13.31
CA TRP A 12 -6.92 -1.64 -13.34
C TRP A 12 -6.18 -1.07 -14.56
N VAL A 13 -6.83 -1.03 -15.72
CA VAL A 13 -6.28 -0.40 -16.93
C VAL A 13 -6.11 1.10 -16.73
N ALA A 14 -7.10 1.78 -16.14
CA ALA A 14 -7.02 3.19 -15.83
C ALA A 14 -5.89 3.50 -14.82
N TYR A 15 -5.72 2.65 -13.80
CA TYR A 15 -4.60 2.76 -12.85
C TYR A 15 -3.25 2.62 -13.55
N ALA A 16 -3.07 1.58 -14.38
CA ALA A 16 -1.83 1.37 -15.12
C ALA A 16 -1.53 2.52 -16.08
N ALA A 17 -2.55 3.06 -16.75
CA ALA A 17 -2.41 4.23 -17.63
C ALA A 17 -2.00 5.49 -16.85
N ALA A 18 -2.61 5.73 -15.67
CA ALA A 18 -2.23 6.85 -14.80
C ALA A 18 -0.79 6.73 -14.31
N VAL A 19 -0.35 5.52 -13.92
CA VAL A 19 1.05 5.25 -13.53
C VAL A 19 2.00 5.51 -14.69
N ALA A 20 1.71 4.98 -15.88
CA ALA A 20 2.54 5.19 -17.06
C ALA A 20 2.65 6.68 -17.44
N ALA A 21 1.53 7.40 -17.39
CA ALA A 21 1.50 8.85 -17.65
C ALA A 21 2.32 9.62 -16.60
N HIS A 22 2.26 9.24 -15.31
CA HIS A 22 3.03 9.86 -14.24
C HIS A 22 4.53 9.63 -14.39
N VAL A 23 4.93 8.39 -14.67
CA VAL A 23 6.35 8.04 -14.92
C VAL A 23 6.87 8.79 -16.17
N GLY A 24 6.09 8.84 -17.23
CA GLY A 24 6.40 9.66 -18.41
C GLY A 24 6.56 11.14 -18.07
N ALA A 25 5.69 11.69 -17.22
CA ALA A 25 5.76 13.07 -16.76
C ALA A 25 7.03 13.36 -15.92
N LEU A 26 7.48 12.40 -15.12
CA LEU A 26 8.74 12.50 -14.37
C LEU A 26 9.95 12.52 -15.31
N LEU A 27 9.95 11.68 -16.34
CA LEU A 27 11.05 11.60 -17.32
C LEU A 27 11.11 12.82 -18.24
N MET A 28 9.99 13.50 -18.46
CA MET A 28 9.86 14.67 -19.35
C MET A 28 9.79 16.00 -18.59
N ASP A 29 9.97 16.00 -17.26
CA ASP A 29 9.80 17.16 -16.37
C ASP A 29 8.47 17.92 -16.55
N ALA A 30 7.40 17.18 -16.90
CA ALA A 30 6.06 17.73 -17.14
C ALA A 30 5.31 17.92 -15.80
N GLU A 31 5.58 19.02 -15.10
CA GLU A 31 5.06 19.33 -13.76
C GLU A 31 3.53 19.29 -13.67
N LEU A 32 2.83 19.90 -14.63
CA LEU A 32 1.36 19.90 -14.63
C LEU A 32 0.78 18.49 -14.69
N LEU A 33 1.39 17.61 -15.51
CA LEU A 33 0.93 16.23 -15.65
C LEU A 33 1.19 15.44 -14.37
N ARG A 34 2.32 15.66 -13.68
CA ARG A 34 2.61 15.06 -12.36
C ARG A 34 1.55 15.43 -11.33
N ARG A 35 1.22 16.72 -11.25
CA ARG A 35 0.20 17.24 -10.30
C ARG A 35 -1.21 16.69 -10.56
N ILE A 36 -1.53 16.32 -11.79
CA ILE A 36 -2.83 15.72 -12.14
C ILE A 36 -2.83 14.22 -11.88
N THR A 37 -1.78 13.52 -12.27
CA THR A 37 -1.76 12.05 -12.25
C THR A 37 -1.51 11.46 -10.87
N GLN A 38 -0.69 12.09 -10.02
CA GLN A 38 -0.38 11.59 -8.69
C GLN A 38 -1.63 11.44 -7.79
N PRO A 39 -2.52 12.44 -7.69
CA PRO A 39 -3.75 12.31 -6.91
C PRO A 39 -4.73 11.25 -7.41
N MET A 40 -4.57 10.70 -8.61
CA MET A 40 -5.48 9.71 -9.18
C MET A 40 -5.22 8.29 -8.67
N PHE A 41 -4.03 7.97 -8.16
CA PHE A 41 -3.66 6.60 -7.80
C PHE A 41 -4.55 6.01 -6.72
N ALA A 42 -4.69 6.68 -5.59
CA ALA A 42 -5.47 6.16 -4.49
C ALA A 42 -6.99 6.11 -4.78
N PRO A 43 -7.64 7.10 -5.40
CA PRO A 43 -9.04 6.99 -5.81
C PRO A 43 -9.31 5.80 -6.73
N LEU A 44 -8.42 5.51 -7.69
CA LEU A 44 -8.56 4.35 -8.57
C LEU A 44 -8.44 3.04 -7.80
N LEU A 45 -7.50 2.93 -6.86
CA LEU A 45 -7.38 1.75 -5.98
C LEU A 45 -8.56 1.64 -5.02
N ILE A 46 -9.12 2.74 -4.51
CA ILE A 46 -10.35 2.72 -3.71
C ILE A 46 -11.51 2.15 -4.54
N ALA A 47 -11.67 2.59 -5.79
CA ALA A 47 -12.69 2.07 -6.68
C ALA A 47 -12.49 0.57 -6.97
N VAL A 48 -11.25 0.10 -7.09
CA VAL A 48 -10.91 -1.33 -7.20
C VAL A 48 -11.38 -2.09 -5.94
N VAL A 49 -11.06 -1.60 -4.74
CA VAL A 49 -11.47 -2.23 -3.48
C VAL A 49 -12.99 -2.30 -3.36
N VAL A 50 -13.68 -1.18 -3.63
CA VAL A 50 -15.14 -1.09 -3.51
C VAL A 50 -15.85 -2.00 -4.51
N THR A 51 -15.34 -2.12 -5.73
CA THR A 51 -15.92 -3.00 -6.76
C THR A 51 -15.61 -4.48 -6.54
N ALA A 52 -14.48 -4.79 -5.87
CA ALA A 52 -14.10 -6.17 -5.57
C ALA A 52 -14.81 -6.73 -4.33
N ILE A 53 -15.13 -5.88 -3.34
CA ILE A 53 -15.64 -6.29 -2.03
C ILE A 53 -17.04 -5.71 -1.80
N PRO A 54 -18.11 -6.47 -2.09
CA PRO A 54 -19.48 -5.97 -2.02
C PRO A 54 -19.99 -5.73 -0.58
N ARG A 55 -19.31 -6.25 0.43
CA ARG A 55 -19.68 -6.06 1.85
C ARG A 55 -18.57 -5.34 2.62
N ARG A 56 -18.95 -4.33 3.40
CA ARG A 56 -18.04 -3.65 4.31
C ARG A 56 -17.57 -4.60 5.40
N THR A 57 -16.30 -4.94 5.39
CA THR A 57 -15.61 -5.66 6.45
C THR A 57 -14.65 -4.71 7.16
N ARG A 58 -14.24 -5.02 8.38
CA ARG A 58 -13.20 -4.24 9.07
C ARG A 58 -11.95 -4.08 8.19
N THR A 59 -11.53 -5.15 7.55
CA THR A 59 -10.35 -5.15 6.65
C THR A 59 -10.56 -4.21 5.46
N SER A 60 -11.72 -4.27 4.77
CA SER A 60 -11.99 -3.38 3.62
C SER A 60 -12.10 -1.91 4.01
N VAL A 61 -12.65 -1.62 5.19
CA VAL A 61 -12.69 -0.24 5.72
C VAL A 61 -11.27 0.26 6.01
N LEU A 62 -10.42 -0.54 6.65
CA LEU A 62 -9.03 -0.20 6.92
C LEU A 62 -8.21 0.00 5.63
N MET A 63 -8.45 -0.82 4.60
CA MET A 63 -7.82 -0.62 3.28
C MET A 63 -8.20 0.72 2.67
N VAL A 64 -9.48 1.07 2.69
CA VAL A 64 -9.98 2.36 2.15
C VAL A 64 -9.43 3.53 2.96
N LEU A 65 -9.43 3.44 4.29
CA LEU A 65 -8.82 4.48 5.14
C LEU A 65 -7.33 4.64 4.87
N GLY A 66 -6.59 3.54 4.74
CA GLY A 66 -5.17 3.59 4.36
C GLY A 66 -4.94 4.27 3.01
N LEU A 67 -5.78 3.97 2.01
CA LEU A 67 -5.74 4.62 0.70
C LEU A 67 -6.10 6.11 0.78
N LEU A 68 -7.05 6.51 1.62
CA LEU A 68 -7.39 7.92 1.82
C LEU A 68 -6.25 8.69 2.49
N PHE A 69 -5.58 8.09 3.48
CA PHE A 69 -4.39 8.70 4.08
C PHE A 69 -3.21 8.77 3.10
N ALA A 70 -2.99 7.74 2.30
CA ALA A 70 -1.98 7.78 1.24
C ALA A 70 -2.29 8.89 0.22
N TRP A 71 -3.56 9.00 -0.21
CA TRP A 71 -4.02 10.10 -1.06
C TRP A 71 -3.74 11.47 -0.46
N ALA A 72 -4.00 11.64 0.84
CA ALA A 72 -3.70 12.89 1.54
C ALA A 72 -2.19 13.19 1.52
N GLY A 73 -1.34 12.19 1.74
CA GLY A 73 0.11 12.33 1.65
C GLY A 73 0.59 12.72 0.25
N ASP A 74 0.06 12.07 -0.78
CA ASP A 74 0.40 12.34 -2.18
C ASP A 74 -0.08 13.73 -2.66
N THR A 75 -1.18 14.24 -2.11
CA THR A 75 -1.85 15.44 -2.62
C THR A 75 -1.54 16.66 -1.77
N LEU A 76 -1.75 16.57 -0.45
CA LEU A 76 -1.63 17.74 0.45
C LEU A 76 -0.18 18.17 0.67
N ALA A 77 0.76 17.22 0.63
CA ALA A 77 2.18 17.53 0.74
C ALA A 77 2.64 18.50 -0.36
N GLY A 78 2.16 18.33 -1.58
CA GLY A 78 2.48 19.19 -2.70
C GLY A 78 1.85 20.61 -2.63
N LEU A 79 0.84 20.80 -1.76
CA LEU A 79 0.16 22.08 -1.58
C LEU A 79 0.74 22.91 -0.42
N ALA A 80 1.51 22.29 0.48
CA ALA A 80 2.04 22.91 1.70
C ALA A 80 3.54 23.16 1.57
N ALA A 81 3.95 24.39 1.26
CA ALA A 81 5.34 24.74 0.90
C ALA A 81 6.36 24.34 1.98
N GLU A 82 6.17 24.72 3.23
CA GLU A 82 7.16 24.47 4.31
C GLU A 82 6.89 23.18 5.10
N SER A 83 5.63 22.77 5.23
CA SER A 83 5.23 21.60 6.02
C SER A 83 4.94 20.36 5.19
N GLY A 84 5.18 20.40 3.88
CA GLY A 84 4.82 19.33 2.95
C GLY A 84 5.42 17.98 3.31
N GLN A 85 6.70 17.93 3.68
CA GLN A 85 7.34 16.68 4.10
C GLN A 85 6.72 16.10 5.37
N LEU A 86 6.43 16.94 6.37
CA LEU A 86 5.80 16.48 7.61
C LEU A 86 4.39 15.97 7.36
N ILE A 87 3.59 16.66 6.53
CA ILE A 87 2.26 16.22 6.12
C ILE A 87 2.34 14.87 5.40
N ALA A 88 3.28 14.69 4.49
CA ALA A 88 3.50 13.41 3.83
C ALA A 88 3.82 12.31 4.85
N VAL A 89 4.80 12.51 5.71
CA VAL A 89 5.23 11.52 6.72
C VAL A 89 4.07 11.12 7.62
N LEU A 90 3.31 12.08 8.15
CA LEU A 90 2.18 11.79 9.06
C LEU A 90 1.01 11.11 8.35
N SER A 91 0.70 11.53 7.12
CA SER A 91 -0.36 10.92 6.33
C SER A 91 -0.01 9.47 5.95
N PHE A 92 1.18 9.23 5.46
CA PHE A 92 1.63 7.88 5.15
C PHE A 92 1.82 7.02 6.42
N LEU A 93 2.24 7.59 7.54
CA LEU A 93 2.23 6.89 8.83
C LEU A 93 0.84 6.35 9.17
N ALA A 94 -0.19 7.19 9.06
CA ALA A 94 -1.58 6.77 9.28
C ALA A 94 -2.01 5.68 8.28
N ALA A 95 -1.60 5.79 7.00
CA ALA A 95 -1.84 4.76 6.00
C ALA A 95 -1.18 3.43 6.39
N LEU A 96 0.08 3.42 6.81
CA LEU A 96 0.83 2.24 7.23
C LEU A 96 0.18 1.56 8.45
N VAL A 97 -0.30 2.32 9.42
CA VAL A 97 -1.05 1.78 10.57
C VAL A 97 -2.34 1.10 10.11
N CYS A 98 -3.09 1.73 9.21
CA CYS A 98 -4.31 1.14 8.63
C CYS A 98 -4.00 -0.16 7.86
N TYR A 99 -2.96 -0.18 7.03
CA TYR A 99 -2.56 -1.38 6.29
C TYR A 99 -2.05 -2.48 7.21
N SER A 100 -1.27 -2.15 8.24
CA SER A 100 -0.84 -3.12 9.25
C SER A 100 -2.02 -3.76 9.95
N ALA A 101 -3.01 -2.97 10.36
CA ALA A 101 -4.24 -3.45 10.98
C ALA A 101 -5.11 -4.30 10.03
N ALA A 102 -5.07 -4.00 8.72
CA ALA A 102 -5.76 -4.79 7.69
C ALA A 102 -5.05 -6.12 7.40
N LEU A 103 -3.71 -6.15 7.48
CA LEU A 103 -2.88 -7.34 7.24
C LEU A 103 -2.84 -8.28 8.44
N ALA A 104 -2.93 -7.78 9.67
CA ALA A 104 -2.81 -8.57 10.89
C ALA A 104 -3.74 -9.81 10.93
N PRO A 105 -5.03 -9.75 10.52
CA PRO A 105 -5.89 -10.93 10.47
C PRO A 105 -5.49 -11.94 9.40
N LEU A 106 -4.70 -11.55 8.40
CA LEU A 106 -4.24 -12.42 7.31
C LEU A 106 -3.03 -13.23 7.72
N TRP A 107 -2.26 -12.77 8.71
CA TRP A 107 -1.05 -13.42 9.22
C TRP A 107 -1.26 -14.88 9.62
N ASN A 108 -2.39 -15.20 10.23
CA ASN A 108 -2.70 -16.54 10.72
C ASN A 108 -3.18 -17.52 9.64
N ARG A 109 -3.40 -17.06 8.40
CA ARG A 109 -4.01 -17.88 7.33
C ARG A 109 -2.99 -18.61 6.48
N THR A 110 -1.79 -18.09 6.34
CA THR A 110 -0.73 -18.68 5.54
C THR A 110 0.57 -18.72 6.35
N ARG A 111 0.94 -19.90 6.83
CA ARG A 111 2.19 -20.11 7.56
C ARG A 111 3.33 -20.43 6.56
N ASP A 112 3.63 -19.53 5.65
CA ASP A 112 4.81 -19.66 4.80
C ASP A 112 6.04 -19.22 5.59
N THR A 113 6.68 -20.18 6.23
CA THR A 113 7.85 -19.98 7.10
C THR A 113 9.01 -19.31 6.33
N LEU A 114 9.16 -19.62 5.06
CA LEU A 114 10.23 -19.04 4.23
C LEU A 114 10.02 -17.53 4.04
N ARG A 115 8.82 -17.10 3.68
CA ARG A 115 8.52 -15.66 3.52
C ARG A 115 8.68 -14.90 4.82
N ILE A 116 8.25 -15.48 5.93
CA ILE A 116 8.40 -14.89 7.26
C ILE A 116 9.89 -14.75 7.60
N ALA A 117 10.67 -15.79 7.38
CA ALA A 117 12.12 -15.77 7.62
C ALA A 117 12.83 -14.70 6.77
N LEU A 118 12.44 -14.60 5.48
CA LEU A 118 12.98 -13.59 4.56
C LEU A 118 12.53 -12.14 4.89
N ALA A 119 11.46 -11.97 5.67
CA ALA A 119 11.00 -10.65 6.11
C ALA A 119 11.70 -10.17 7.40
N ILE A 120 12.37 -11.04 8.15
CA ILE A 120 13.10 -10.65 9.38
C ILE A 120 14.15 -9.56 9.11
N PRO A 121 14.97 -9.63 8.03
CA PRO A 121 15.94 -8.59 7.71
C PRO A 121 15.35 -7.19 7.49
N TYR A 122 14.05 -7.05 7.22
CA TYR A 122 13.43 -5.73 7.03
C TYR A 122 13.64 -4.81 8.24
N GLY A 123 13.58 -5.37 9.46
CA GLY A 123 13.87 -4.62 10.67
C GLY A 123 15.29 -4.07 10.67
N GLY A 124 16.28 -4.87 10.27
CA GLY A 124 17.67 -4.45 10.17
C GLY A 124 17.88 -3.35 9.12
N VAL A 125 17.27 -3.49 7.94
CA VAL A 125 17.32 -2.46 6.88
C VAL A 125 16.72 -1.14 7.36
N VAL A 126 15.53 -1.19 8.00
CA VAL A 126 14.84 0.00 8.48
C VAL A 126 15.62 0.68 9.61
N ILE A 127 16.19 -0.09 10.55
CA ILE A 127 17.02 0.44 11.65
C ILE A 127 18.28 1.09 11.07
N GLY A 128 18.99 0.41 10.18
CA GLY A 128 20.19 0.94 9.54
C GLY A 128 19.94 2.24 8.79
N LEU A 129 18.83 2.28 8.01
CA LEU A 129 18.45 3.48 7.28
C LEU A 129 18.01 4.61 8.23
N PHE A 130 17.24 4.30 9.28
CA PHE A 130 16.84 5.28 10.28
C PHE A 130 18.06 5.95 10.93
N VAL A 131 19.06 5.15 11.33
CA VAL A 131 20.30 5.68 11.92
C VAL A 131 21.05 6.54 10.93
N ALA A 132 21.14 6.14 9.65
CA ALA A 132 21.82 6.89 8.61
C ALA A 132 21.12 8.23 8.28
N CYS A 133 19.80 8.30 8.38
CA CYS A 133 18.99 9.48 8.08
C CYS A 133 18.70 10.36 9.30
N ALA A 134 19.12 9.96 10.50
CA ALA A 134 18.71 10.62 11.76
C ALA A 134 19.14 12.08 11.82
N ASP A 135 20.39 12.39 11.42
CA ASP A 135 20.91 13.75 11.45
C ASP A 135 20.19 14.68 10.45
N GLY A 136 19.85 14.16 9.27
CA GLY A 136 19.12 14.93 8.26
C GLY A 136 17.64 15.14 8.58
N ALA A 137 17.05 14.27 9.41
CA ALA A 137 15.65 14.39 9.80
C ALA A 137 15.39 15.55 10.78
N GLY A 138 16.40 15.96 11.55
CA GLY A 138 16.32 17.10 12.46
C GLY A 138 15.06 17.08 13.34
N PRO A 139 14.24 18.17 13.33
CA PRO A 139 13.00 18.23 14.13
C PRO A 139 11.94 17.17 13.77
N MET A 140 12.01 16.58 12.59
CA MET A 140 11.10 15.54 12.14
C MET A 140 11.46 14.13 12.66
N LEU A 141 12.61 13.98 13.34
CA LEU A 141 13.11 12.69 13.81
C LEU A 141 12.05 11.83 14.55
N PRO A 142 11.24 12.37 15.46
CA PRO A 142 10.20 11.56 16.12
C PRO A 142 9.15 11.02 15.15
N ALA A 143 8.73 11.82 14.18
CA ALA A 143 7.75 11.41 13.16
C ALA A 143 8.35 10.36 12.22
N VAL A 144 9.60 10.54 11.82
CA VAL A 144 10.36 9.59 10.98
C VAL A 144 10.58 8.27 11.73
N ALA A 145 10.87 8.31 13.04
CA ALA A 145 10.99 7.11 13.87
C ALA A 145 9.67 6.31 13.93
N ALA A 146 8.55 6.99 14.19
CA ALA A 146 7.23 6.36 14.20
C ALA A 146 6.89 5.77 12.82
N TYR A 147 7.20 6.49 11.75
CA TYR A 147 7.04 6.02 10.38
C TYR A 147 7.87 4.77 10.10
N ALA A 148 9.14 4.75 10.47
CA ALA A 148 10.04 3.62 10.28
C ALA A 148 9.50 2.34 10.97
N VAL A 149 9.02 2.46 12.22
CA VAL A 149 8.40 1.35 12.95
C VAL A 149 7.13 0.85 12.26
N ALA A 150 6.26 1.75 11.84
CA ALA A 150 5.02 1.38 11.13
C ALA A 150 5.32 0.73 9.78
N LEU A 151 6.31 1.23 9.04
CA LEU A 151 6.75 0.68 7.76
C LEU A 151 7.32 -0.73 7.91
N ALA A 152 8.22 -0.95 8.87
CA ALA A 152 8.77 -2.27 9.18
C ALA A 152 7.65 -3.25 9.57
N THR A 153 6.71 -2.81 10.40
CA THR A 153 5.56 -3.62 10.84
C THR A 153 4.67 -4.00 9.65
N MET A 154 4.31 -3.05 8.80
CA MET A 154 3.49 -3.30 7.61
C MET A 154 4.19 -4.25 6.64
N ALA A 155 5.47 -4.01 6.33
CA ALA A 155 6.25 -4.84 5.43
C ALA A 155 6.41 -6.27 5.98
N PHE A 156 6.64 -6.44 7.28
CA PHE A 156 6.70 -7.74 7.94
C PHE A 156 5.36 -8.47 7.89
N LEU A 157 4.26 -7.81 8.27
CA LEU A 157 2.92 -8.39 8.23
C LEU A 157 2.47 -8.78 6.81
N SER A 158 2.94 -8.07 5.80
CA SER A 158 2.64 -8.37 4.39
C SER A 158 3.16 -9.76 3.96
N ALA A 159 4.27 -10.21 4.56
CA ALA A 159 4.85 -11.53 4.31
C ALA A 159 3.95 -12.68 4.79
N GLY A 160 3.15 -12.46 5.84
CA GLY A 160 2.21 -13.45 6.36
C GLY A 160 0.91 -13.60 5.57
N GLY A 161 0.66 -12.76 4.58
CA GLY A 161 -0.51 -12.84 3.71
C GLY A 161 -0.32 -13.83 2.54
N ASN A 162 -0.05 -13.31 1.36
CA ASN A 162 0.24 -14.09 0.14
C ASN A 162 1.42 -13.47 -0.62
N GLY A 163 1.82 -14.09 -1.74
CA GLY A 163 2.95 -13.60 -2.55
C GLY A 163 2.76 -12.16 -3.04
N MET A 164 1.53 -11.75 -3.38
CA MET A 164 1.22 -10.38 -3.84
C MET A 164 1.35 -9.38 -2.69
N THR A 165 0.81 -9.68 -1.50
CA THR A 165 0.97 -8.79 -0.33
C THR A 165 2.43 -8.66 0.04
N TRP A 166 3.18 -9.74 0.05
CA TRP A 166 4.61 -9.74 0.37
C TRP A 166 5.41 -8.88 -0.61
N THR A 167 5.29 -9.16 -1.92
CA THR A 167 5.98 -8.35 -2.95
C THR A 167 5.55 -6.88 -2.88
N GLY A 168 4.26 -6.62 -2.68
CA GLY A 168 3.72 -5.27 -2.53
C GLY A 168 4.31 -4.53 -1.34
N GLY A 169 4.35 -5.17 -0.16
CA GLY A 169 4.95 -4.60 1.05
C GLY A 169 6.46 -4.37 0.92
N THR A 170 7.16 -5.29 0.26
CA THR A 170 8.60 -5.15 -0.01
C THR A 170 8.90 -3.98 -0.95
N LEU A 171 8.13 -3.82 -2.03
CA LEU A 171 8.28 -2.70 -2.95
C LEU A 171 7.92 -1.36 -2.28
N PHE A 172 6.91 -1.35 -1.41
CA PHE A 172 6.55 -0.17 -0.63
C PHE A 172 7.68 0.21 0.33
N LEU A 173 8.28 -0.78 1.03
CA LEU A 173 9.45 -0.58 1.87
C LEU A 173 10.62 0.01 1.06
N LEU A 174 10.91 -0.55 -0.11
CA LEU A 174 11.98 -0.09 -0.99
C LEU A 174 11.74 1.37 -1.44
N SER A 175 10.52 1.69 -1.88
CA SER A 175 10.13 3.04 -2.26
C SER A 175 10.36 4.05 -1.13
N SER A 176 9.84 3.73 0.06
CA SER A 176 9.97 4.58 1.24
C SER A 176 11.43 4.74 1.69
N SER A 177 12.24 3.70 1.51
CA SER A 177 13.67 3.73 1.80
C SER A 177 14.42 4.69 0.87
N MET A 178 14.13 4.61 -0.44
CA MET A 178 14.74 5.54 -1.41
C MET A 178 14.30 6.99 -1.16
N LEU A 179 13.04 7.21 -0.83
CA LEU A 179 12.53 8.54 -0.52
C LEU A 179 13.17 9.11 0.76
N ALA A 180 13.35 8.28 1.80
CA ALA A 180 14.01 8.69 3.03
C ALA A 180 15.48 9.05 2.78
N MET A 181 16.19 8.30 1.94
CA MET A 181 17.57 8.65 1.53
C MET A 181 17.60 9.97 0.77
N ASP A 182 16.68 10.19 -0.15
CA ASP A 182 16.60 11.42 -0.96
C ASP A 182 16.33 12.66 -0.07
N TRP A 183 15.50 12.51 0.96
CA TRP A 183 15.12 13.61 1.84
C TRP A 183 16.10 13.89 2.99
N PHE A 184 16.70 12.85 3.55
CA PHE A 184 17.38 12.92 4.85
C PHE A 184 18.84 12.44 4.85
N LEU A 185 19.34 11.85 3.76
CA LEU A 185 20.73 11.36 3.71
C LEU A 185 21.58 12.27 2.81
N PRO A 186 22.40 13.17 3.38
CA PRO A 186 23.25 14.05 2.59
C PRO A 186 24.20 13.26 1.68
N GLY A 187 24.21 13.62 0.40
CA GLY A 187 25.09 12.98 -0.59
C GLY A 187 24.54 11.67 -1.20
N ALA A 188 23.39 11.19 -0.79
CA ALA A 188 22.72 10.09 -1.48
C ALA A 188 22.14 10.60 -2.80
N ALA A 189 22.91 10.47 -3.89
CA ALA A 189 22.43 10.82 -5.23
C ALA A 189 22.03 9.56 -5.99
N ILE A 190 20.75 9.23 -5.98
CA ILE A 190 20.19 8.15 -6.80
C ILE A 190 19.73 8.77 -8.13
N ALA A 191 20.35 8.36 -9.23
CA ALA A 191 19.91 8.83 -10.55
C ALA A 191 18.44 8.48 -10.78
N TYR A 192 17.64 9.46 -11.18
CA TYR A 192 16.19 9.31 -11.37
C TYR A 192 15.44 8.81 -10.12
N SER A 193 15.85 9.24 -8.92
CA SER A 193 15.26 8.79 -7.63
C SER A 193 13.72 8.86 -7.65
N GLY A 194 13.14 9.98 -8.07
CA GLY A 194 11.70 10.16 -8.16
C GLY A 194 11.00 9.13 -9.05
N VAL A 195 11.64 8.72 -10.16
CA VAL A 195 11.08 7.68 -11.05
C VAL A 195 11.06 6.32 -10.34
N TRP A 196 12.17 5.93 -9.70
CA TRP A 196 12.25 4.66 -8.99
C TRP A 196 11.31 4.61 -7.78
N VAL A 197 11.24 5.70 -7.01
CA VAL A 197 10.31 5.85 -5.89
C VAL A 197 8.89 5.64 -6.38
N MET A 198 8.46 6.30 -7.46
CA MET A 198 7.09 6.21 -7.93
C MET A 198 6.75 4.87 -8.59
N ILE A 199 7.69 4.24 -9.31
CA ILE A 199 7.48 2.90 -9.87
C ILE A 199 7.30 1.87 -8.75
N THR A 200 8.21 1.86 -7.77
CA THR A 200 8.16 0.91 -6.66
C THR A 200 6.96 1.18 -5.75
N TYR A 201 6.61 2.45 -5.51
CA TYR A 201 5.42 2.85 -4.76
C TYR A 201 4.14 2.36 -5.42
N THR A 202 3.93 2.72 -6.69
CA THR A 202 2.66 2.43 -7.37
C THR A 202 2.45 0.95 -7.62
N ILE A 203 3.49 0.22 -8.06
CA ILE A 203 3.42 -1.24 -8.21
C ILE A 203 3.25 -1.91 -6.85
N GLY A 204 4.02 -1.49 -5.85
CA GLY A 204 3.93 -2.01 -4.49
C GLY A 204 2.54 -1.82 -3.89
N HIS A 205 1.97 -0.63 -4.05
CA HIS A 205 0.62 -0.30 -3.57
C HIS A 205 -0.46 -1.13 -4.27
N ALA A 206 -0.39 -1.24 -5.60
CA ALA A 206 -1.31 -2.08 -6.38
C ALA A 206 -1.27 -3.56 -5.94
N LEU A 207 -0.06 -4.13 -5.79
CA LEU A 207 0.11 -5.52 -5.37
C LEU A 207 -0.35 -5.74 -3.92
N LEU A 208 -0.06 -4.80 -3.01
CA LEU A 208 -0.50 -4.87 -1.62
C LEU A 208 -2.04 -4.92 -1.55
N ILE A 209 -2.72 -4.01 -2.25
CA ILE A 209 -4.19 -3.95 -2.30
C ILE A 209 -4.77 -5.18 -3.00
N ALA A 210 -4.27 -5.56 -4.16
CA ALA A 210 -4.73 -6.75 -4.88
C ALA A 210 -4.55 -8.02 -4.04
N GLY A 211 -3.40 -8.15 -3.36
CA GLY A 211 -3.10 -9.27 -2.49
C GLY A 211 -4.03 -9.36 -1.28
N MET A 212 -4.35 -8.22 -0.64
CA MET A 212 -5.33 -8.18 0.45
C MET A 212 -6.74 -8.54 -0.03
N VAL A 213 -7.17 -8.01 -1.18
CA VAL A 213 -8.47 -8.37 -1.79
C VAL A 213 -8.53 -9.88 -2.07
N HIS A 214 -7.46 -10.44 -2.61
CA HIS A 214 -7.39 -11.88 -2.95
C HIS A 214 -7.38 -12.79 -1.71
N ALA A 215 -6.82 -12.31 -0.60
CA ALA A 215 -6.79 -13.04 0.66
C ALA A 215 -8.13 -13.02 1.41
N MET A 216 -9.06 -12.16 1.01
CA MET A 216 -10.40 -12.17 1.61
C MET A 216 -11.19 -13.39 1.14
N PRO A 217 -11.96 -14.04 2.02
CA PRO A 217 -12.75 -15.19 1.65
C PRO A 217 -13.77 -14.79 0.57
N ALA A 218 -13.62 -15.37 -0.62
CA ALA A 218 -14.67 -15.33 -1.62
C ALA A 218 -15.94 -15.88 -0.98
N ARG A 219 -17.06 -15.17 -1.15
CA ARG A 219 -18.35 -15.62 -0.66
C ARG A 219 -18.66 -16.95 -1.31
N ARG A 220 -18.54 -18.06 -0.58
CA ARG A 220 -19.22 -19.29 -0.96
C ARG A 220 -20.71 -18.97 -0.84
N TRP A 221 -21.36 -18.79 -1.95
CA TRP A 221 -22.80 -18.97 -2.04
C TRP A 221 -23.00 -20.44 -1.71
N SER A 222 -23.35 -20.76 -0.46
CA SER A 222 -24.08 -21.97 -0.19
C SER A 222 -25.40 -21.77 -0.95
N ALA A 223 -25.48 -22.25 -2.17
CA ALA A 223 -26.76 -22.54 -2.77
C ALA A 223 -27.39 -23.49 -1.79
N CYS A 224 -28.35 -23.03 -0.98
CA CYS A 224 -29.34 -23.90 -0.42
C CYS A 224 -29.94 -24.61 -1.62
N ALA A 225 -29.59 -25.88 -1.82
CA ALA A 225 -30.28 -26.70 -2.78
C ALA A 225 -31.75 -26.61 -2.41
N PRO A 226 -32.66 -26.21 -3.32
CA PRO A 226 -34.08 -26.27 -3.05
C PRO A 226 -34.38 -27.75 -2.93
N GLY A 227 -34.66 -28.23 -1.69
CA GLY A 227 -34.98 -29.62 -1.45
C GLY A 227 -34.24 -30.31 -0.29
N ALA A 228 -33.40 -29.64 0.49
CA ALA A 228 -32.92 -30.21 1.75
C ALA A 228 -34.07 -30.22 2.76
N ALA A 229 -34.88 -31.29 2.74
CA ALA A 229 -35.84 -31.59 3.80
C ALA A 229 -35.07 -31.73 5.12
N LEU A 230 -35.44 -30.92 6.13
CA LEU A 230 -35.06 -31.13 7.52
C LEU A 230 -35.60 -32.50 7.95
N VAL A 231 -34.73 -33.51 8.00
CA VAL A 231 -35.05 -34.77 8.71
C VAL A 231 -34.84 -34.45 10.19
N ILE A 232 -35.92 -34.17 10.89
CA ILE A 232 -35.96 -34.16 12.35
C ILE A 232 -35.88 -35.62 12.79
N VAL A 233 -34.72 -36.03 13.27
CA VAL A 233 -34.59 -37.29 14.01
C VAL A 233 -34.96 -37.00 15.46
N GLU A 234 -36.20 -37.33 15.84
CA GLU A 234 -36.58 -37.44 17.25
C GLU A 234 -35.95 -38.70 17.84
N ASN A 235 -35.12 -38.51 18.86
CA ASN A 235 -34.77 -39.53 19.85
C ASN A 235 -35.00 -38.95 21.24
#